data_b4c9e82d70939b733efcc426a150aaff
#
_entry.id   b4c9e82d70939b733efcc426a150aaff
#
_cell.length_a   1.000
_cell.length_b   1.000
_cell.length_c   1.000
_cell.angle_alpha   90.00
_cell.angle_beta   90.00
_cell.angle_gamma   90.00
#
_symmetry.space_group_name_H-M   'P 1'
#
loop_
_entity.id
_entity.type
_entity.pdbx_description
1 polymer ?
#
loop_
_entity_poly.entity_id
_entity_poly.type
_entity_poly.pdbx_seq_one_letter_code
_entity_poly.pdbx_strand_id
1 'polypeptide(L)'
;LFAFWPCCVKAVRVLSSPEDKGKSFGWFEGARGVASAIMTPLAVIAFRFGMNADGKHDIAGMRQVIVFYSVITVFSGLLVLWKMRDDGSKIDKSEQVTFKDIGTVLRMPAIWIIGLVTFCNYVFTLSVYYFTPYGTSLLGMSVTAGAVLAAAKRYVTPVSNVGGGYLADKFGTSRLLLISFLVMAIGTAAILLLPLNDSSTIVFVIVFLIIYFFYNVNYPLTWAMMDEGAIPERVSGTAAGIISTIGYLPEVFVSLLAGALIDGHPGVAGYRMFFGFLIAMLLLGAVFVVVWQRFLRKHGLGKGSAAKTEAQAGAQPAAKDAAA
;
A
#
# COMPACT_ATOMS: atom_id res chain seq x y z
N LEU A 1 12.25 7.44 2.16
CA LEU A 1 10.95 6.80 2.43
C LEU A 1 10.44 7.11 3.84
N PHE A 2 11.26 6.93 4.91
CA PHE A 2 10.84 7.12 6.31
C PHE A 2 10.34 8.52 6.65
N ALA A 3 10.87 9.57 6.04
CA ALA A 3 10.43 10.95 6.30
C ALA A 3 9.28 11.38 5.37
N PHE A 4 9.36 11.06 4.08
CA PHE A 4 8.41 11.53 3.06
C PHE A 4 7.03 10.89 3.22
N TRP A 5 6.98 9.56 3.42
CA TRP A 5 5.72 8.84 3.46
C TRP A 5 4.79 9.24 4.63
N PRO A 6 5.29 9.36 5.86
CA PRO A 6 4.49 9.87 6.97
C PRO A 6 3.92 11.27 6.75
N CYS A 7 4.68 12.16 6.08
CA CYS A 7 4.18 13.49 5.71
C CYS A 7 3.02 13.42 4.72
N CYS A 8 3.10 12.55 3.71
CA CYS A 8 2.01 12.32 2.76
C CYS A 8 0.76 11.79 3.46
N VAL A 9 0.91 10.78 4.32
CA VAL A 9 -0.21 10.21 5.09
C VAL A 9 -0.88 11.28 5.98
N LYS A 10 -0.08 12.09 6.68
CA LYS A 10 -0.59 13.21 7.48
C LYS A 10 -1.33 14.22 6.61
N ALA A 11 -0.77 14.61 5.47
CA ALA A 11 -1.39 15.57 4.56
C ALA A 11 -2.76 15.07 4.05
N VAL A 12 -2.85 13.80 3.62
CA VAL A 12 -4.13 13.19 3.19
C VAL A 12 -5.15 13.24 4.32
N ARG A 13 -4.76 12.90 5.55
CA ARG A 13 -5.69 12.91 6.71
C ARG A 13 -6.19 14.30 7.07
N VAL A 14 -5.31 15.30 7.03
CA VAL A 14 -5.66 16.70 7.37
C VAL A 14 -6.54 17.33 6.29
N LEU A 15 -6.29 17.01 5.01
CA LEU A 15 -7.05 17.56 3.87
C LEU A 15 -8.35 16.81 3.59
N SER A 16 -8.60 15.67 4.22
CA SER A 16 -9.77 14.83 4.00
C SER A 16 -10.88 15.16 4.99
N SER A 17 -12.14 15.13 4.52
CA SER A 17 -13.29 15.14 5.43
C SER A 17 -13.35 13.85 6.25
N PRO A 18 -13.86 13.88 7.49
CA PRO A 18 -13.96 12.69 8.34
C PRO A 18 -14.71 11.52 7.70
N GLU A 19 -15.71 11.84 6.87
CA GLU A 19 -16.61 10.85 6.24
C GLU A 19 -15.98 10.14 5.03
N ASP A 20 -15.03 10.80 4.33
CA ASP A 20 -14.50 10.35 3.03
C ASP A 20 -12.99 9.98 3.07
N LYS A 21 -12.43 9.69 4.25
CA LYS A 21 -11.00 9.39 4.39
C LYS A 21 -10.55 8.17 3.57
N GLY A 22 -11.38 7.13 3.50
CA GLY A 22 -11.10 5.96 2.66
C GLY A 22 -11.01 6.32 1.17
N LYS A 23 -11.93 7.13 0.67
CA LYS A 23 -11.90 7.64 -0.70
C LYS A 23 -10.68 8.52 -0.94
N SER A 24 -10.34 9.40 0.01
CA SER A 24 -9.18 10.30 -0.10
C SER A 24 -7.88 9.55 -0.22
N PHE A 25 -7.67 8.50 0.58
CA PHE A 25 -6.52 7.62 0.42
C PHE A 25 -6.57 6.85 -0.90
N GLY A 26 -7.75 6.38 -1.32
CA GLY A 26 -7.95 5.73 -2.62
C GLY A 26 -7.60 6.66 -3.78
N TRP A 27 -8.04 7.92 -3.76
CA TRP A 27 -7.68 8.92 -4.76
C TRP A 27 -6.20 9.26 -4.76
N PHE A 28 -5.59 9.43 -3.58
CA PHE A 28 -4.16 9.67 -3.45
C PHE A 28 -3.33 8.52 -4.07
N GLU A 29 -3.64 7.28 -3.72
CA GLU A 29 -2.97 6.11 -4.27
C GLU A 29 -3.31 5.89 -5.76
N GLY A 30 -4.55 6.16 -6.16
CA GLY A 30 -4.98 6.12 -7.55
C GLY A 30 -4.20 7.12 -8.41
N ALA A 31 -4.06 8.36 -7.96
CA ALA A 31 -3.28 9.41 -8.64
C ALA A 31 -1.79 9.00 -8.75
N ARG A 32 -1.22 8.38 -7.71
CA ARG A 32 0.13 7.82 -7.75
C ARG A 32 0.25 6.70 -8.78
N GLY A 33 -0.76 5.84 -8.88
CA GLY A 33 -0.84 4.79 -9.89
C GLY A 33 -0.89 5.35 -11.32
N VAL A 34 -1.73 6.36 -11.56
CA VAL A 34 -1.81 7.07 -12.86
C VAL A 34 -0.47 7.73 -13.20
N ALA A 35 0.14 8.44 -12.26
CA ALA A 35 1.46 9.05 -12.47
C ALA A 35 2.50 8.00 -12.85
N SER A 36 2.54 6.85 -12.17
CA SER A 36 3.43 5.73 -12.51
C SER A 36 3.16 5.17 -13.91
N ALA A 37 1.89 5.03 -14.30
CA ALA A 37 1.50 4.53 -15.63
C ALA A 37 1.94 5.48 -16.75
N ILE A 38 1.94 6.79 -16.52
CA ILE A 38 2.39 7.80 -17.47
C ILE A 38 3.93 7.90 -17.49
N MET A 39 4.56 7.93 -16.31
CA MET A 39 6.01 8.16 -16.20
C MET A 39 6.84 6.98 -16.72
N THR A 40 6.33 5.76 -16.64
CA THR A 40 7.08 4.58 -17.09
C THR A 40 7.35 4.56 -18.60
N PRO A 41 6.36 4.73 -19.51
CA PRO A 41 6.63 4.81 -20.92
C PRO A 41 7.52 6.00 -21.27
N LEU A 42 7.39 7.15 -20.58
CA LEU A 42 8.27 8.30 -20.79
C LEU A 42 9.72 7.97 -20.38
N ALA A 43 9.93 7.23 -19.31
CA ALA A 43 11.26 6.75 -18.92
C ALA A 43 11.86 5.79 -19.97
N VAL A 44 11.04 4.92 -20.58
CA VAL A 44 11.48 4.06 -21.68
C VAL A 44 11.87 4.88 -22.91
N ILE A 45 11.12 5.94 -23.22
CA ILE A 45 11.47 6.86 -24.30
C ILE A 45 12.79 7.57 -23.97
N ALA A 46 12.96 8.09 -22.74
CA ALA A 46 14.20 8.70 -22.30
C ALA A 46 15.40 7.72 -22.41
N PHE A 47 15.20 6.45 -22.04
CA PHE A 47 16.21 5.41 -22.20
C PHE A 47 16.64 5.25 -23.67
N ARG A 48 15.67 5.22 -24.60
CA ARG A 48 15.94 5.10 -26.04
C ARG A 48 16.73 6.27 -26.60
N PHE A 49 16.51 7.49 -26.11
CA PHE A 49 17.30 8.66 -26.53
C PHE A 49 18.78 8.58 -26.12
N GLY A 50 19.11 7.79 -25.10
CA GLY A 50 20.48 7.56 -24.67
C GLY A 50 21.16 6.38 -25.34
N MET A 51 20.41 5.53 -26.08
CA MET A 51 20.97 4.37 -26.78
C MET A 51 21.62 4.82 -28.09
N ASN A 52 22.85 4.36 -28.32
CA ASN A 52 23.51 4.50 -29.62
C ASN A 52 22.87 3.53 -30.65
N ALA A 53 23.06 3.82 -31.93
CA ALA A 53 22.51 3.03 -33.05
C ALA A 53 22.89 1.53 -33.00
N ASP A 54 23.97 1.20 -32.30
CA ASP A 54 24.49 -0.18 -32.18
C ASP A 54 23.82 -0.98 -31.01
N GLY A 55 22.91 -0.40 -30.25
CA GLY A 55 22.16 -1.07 -29.19
C GLY A 55 22.98 -1.62 -28.01
N LYS A 56 24.28 -1.30 -27.93
CA LYS A 56 25.24 -1.92 -26.99
C LYS A 56 25.57 -1.09 -25.74
N HIS A 57 25.09 0.14 -25.61
CA HIS A 57 25.44 1.02 -24.50
C HIS A 57 24.26 1.31 -23.57
N ASP A 58 23.92 0.33 -22.75
CA ASP A 58 22.88 0.45 -21.71
C ASP A 58 23.17 1.56 -20.68
N ILE A 59 24.45 1.90 -20.45
CA ILE A 59 24.88 2.93 -19.48
C ILE A 59 24.39 4.33 -19.90
N ALA A 60 24.48 4.68 -21.20
CA ALA A 60 24.02 5.98 -21.67
C ALA A 60 22.49 6.09 -21.58
N GLY A 61 21.75 5.04 -21.90
CA GLY A 61 20.31 4.96 -21.71
C GLY A 61 19.91 5.12 -20.23
N MET A 62 20.58 4.40 -19.33
CA MET A 62 20.36 4.53 -17.89
C MET A 62 20.61 5.93 -17.37
N ARG A 63 21.67 6.60 -17.86
CA ARG A 63 21.98 7.99 -17.50
C ARG A 63 20.84 8.95 -17.88
N GLN A 64 20.22 8.78 -19.04
CA GLN A 64 19.08 9.60 -19.46
C GLN A 64 17.86 9.37 -18.58
N VAL A 65 17.59 8.12 -18.17
CA VAL A 65 16.52 7.82 -17.22
C VAL A 65 16.76 8.48 -15.86
N ILE A 66 17.99 8.45 -15.36
CA ILE A 66 18.36 9.11 -14.09
C ILE A 66 18.12 10.62 -14.21
N VAL A 67 18.60 11.25 -15.28
CA VAL A 67 18.39 12.71 -15.51
C VAL A 67 16.90 13.02 -15.61
N PHE A 68 16.12 12.24 -16.36
CA PHE A 68 14.67 12.39 -16.48
C PHE A 68 13.95 12.37 -15.12
N TYR A 69 14.21 11.33 -14.30
CA TYR A 69 13.60 11.28 -12.97
C TYR A 69 14.10 12.37 -12.02
N SER A 70 15.37 12.77 -12.12
CA SER A 70 15.91 13.88 -11.33
C SER A 70 15.21 15.20 -11.63
N VAL A 71 15.01 15.52 -12.90
CA VAL A 71 14.30 16.73 -13.33
C VAL A 71 12.85 16.72 -12.82
N ILE A 72 12.14 15.60 -12.97
CA ILE A 72 10.76 15.48 -12.48
C ILE A 72 10.70 15.63 -10.96
N THR A 73 11.64 15.03 -10.23
CA THR A 73 11.69 15.13 -8.76
C THR A 73 11.91 16.56 -8.31
N VAL A 74 12.86 17.27 -8.90
CA VAL A 74 13.12 18.68 -8.60
C VAL A 74 11.90 19.54 -8.93
N PHE A 75 11.30 19.34 -10.11
CA PHE A 75 10.10 20.09 -10.52
C PHE A 75 8.92 19.84 -9.57
N SER A 76 8.71 18.58 -9.18
CA SER A 76 7.66 18.22 -8.20
C SER A 76 7.92 18.89 -6.84
N GLY A 77 9.17 18.90 -6.38
CA GLY A 77 9.56 19.59 -5.14
C GLY A 77 9.27 21.09 -5.20
N LEU A 78 9.61 21.75 -6.31
CA LEU A 78 9.32 23.17 -6.53
C LEU A 78 7.81 23.46 -6.58
N LEU A 79 7.01 22.57 -7.21
CA LEU A 79 5.55 22.69 -7.22
C LEU A 79 4.96 22.60 -5.80
N VAL A 80 5.46 21.67 -4.99
CA VAL A 80 5.02 21.53 -3.58
C VAL A 80 5.36 22.80 -2.82
N LEU A 81 6.58 23.32 -2.91
CA LEU A 81 6.99 24.57 -2.27
C LEU A 81 6.15 25.78 -2.74
N TRP A 82 5.75 25.80 -3.99
CA TRP A 82 4.96 26.91 -4.55
C TRP A 82 3.48 26.86 -4.15
N LYS A 83 2.89 25.65 -4.13
CA LYS A 83 1.46 25.46 -3.89
C LYS A 83 1.11 25.20 -2.43
N MET A 84 1.97 24.51 -1.68
CA MET A 84 1.79 24.31 -0.25
C MET A 84 2.37 25.52 0.50
N ARG A 85 1.59 26.60 0.57
CA ARG A 85 1.88 27.68 1.48
C ARG A 85 1.53 27.21 2.88
N ASP A 86 2.49 27.26 3.78
CA ASP A 86 2.21 27.25 5.20
C ASP A 86 1.38 28.51 5.49
N ASP A 87 0.17 28.36 5.96
CA ASP A 87 -0.73 29.47 6.28
C ASP A 87 -0.22 30.31 7.45
N GLY A 88 1.06 30.16 7.83
CA GLY A 88 1.69 30.92 8.91
C GLY A 88 0.95 30.78 10.24
N SER A 89 -0.01 29.87 10.35
CA SER A 89 -0.60 29.49 11.63
C SER A 89 0.56 29.03 12.50
N LYS A 90 0.91 29.86 13.49
CA LYS A 90 1.93 29.52 14.48
C LYS A 90 1.63 28.12 14.93
N ILE A 91 2.50 27.17 14.57
CA ILE A 91 2.41 25.82 15.10
C ILE A 91 2.34 25.99 16.61
N ASP A 92 1.14 25.78 17.15
CA ASP A 92 0.96 25.92 18.57
C ASP A 92 1.98 24.99 19.22
N LYS A 93 2.78 25.48 20.17
CA LYS A 93 3.82 24.69 20.81
C LYS A 93 3.24 23.40 21.42
N SER A 94 1.93 23.40 21.69
CA SER A 94 1.16 22.23 22.12
C SER A 94 1.01 21.15 21.02
N GLU A 95 1.16 21.49 19.74
CA GLU A 95 1.06 20.56 18.60
C GLU A 95 2.41 19.99 18.17
N GLN A 96 3.51 20.47 18.71
CA GLN A 96 4.84 19.92 18.40
C GLN A 96 4.98 18.50 18.96
N VAL A 97 5.39 17.58 18.10
CA VAL A 97 5.65 16.19 18.48
C VAL A 97 6.90 16.14 19.37
N THR A 98 6.76 15.61 20.57
CA THR A 98 7.84 15.43 21.54
C THR A 98 8.27 13.96 21.61
N PHE A 99 9.46 13.70 22.18
CA PHE A 99 9.90 12.31 22.43
C PHE A 99 8.92 11.53 23.33
N LYS A 100 8.15 12.21 24.18
CA LYS A 100 7.06 11.59 24.97
C LYS A 100 5.95 11.06 24.07
N ASP A 101 5.64 11.73 22.98
CA ASP A 101 4.61 11.30 22.04
C ASP A 101 5.01 10.00 21.34
N ILE A 102 6.31 9.81 21.01
CA ILE A 102 6.83 8.55 20.48
C ILE A 102 6.57 7.42 21.48
N GLY A 103 6.90 7.61 22.76
CA GLY A 103 6.63 6.63 23.80
C GLY A 103 5.13 6.33 23.98
N THR A 104 4.28 7.32 23.82
CA THR A 104 2.82 7.16 23.88
C THR A 104 2.31 6.34 22.70
N VAL A 105 2.75 6.66 21.48
CA VAL A 105 2.37 5.95 20.25
C VAL A 105 2.83 4.48 20.28
N LEU A 106 4.05 4.22 20.76
CA LEU A 106 4.57 2.84 20.91
C LEU A 106 3.76 2.01 21.91
N ARG A 107 3.09 2.63 22.87
CA ARG A 107 2.21 1.95 23.83
C ARG A 107 0.80 1.69 23.30
N MET A 108 0.43 2.25 22.14
CA MET A 108 -0.88 2.03 21.53
C MET A 108 -0.94 0.67 20.83
N PRO A 109 -1.74 -0.32 21.29
CA PRO A 109 -1.84 -1.63 20.62
C PRO A 109 -2.29 -1.52 19.16
N ALA A 110 -3.09 -0.49 18.84
CA ALA A 110 -3.54 -0.20 17.47
C ALA A 110 -2.37 -0.09 16.48
N ILE A 111 -1.28 0.58 16.86
CA ILE A 111 -0.11 0.81 16.01
C ILE A 111 0.56 -0.51 15.62
N TRP A 112 0.70 -1.41 16.58
CA TRP A 112 1.30 -2.73 16.34
C TRP A 112 0.45 -3.60 15.44
N ILE A 113 -0.88 -3.61 15.64
CA ILE A 113 -1.79 -4.39 14.82
C ILE A 113 -1.77 -3.86 13.38
N ILE A 114 -1.87 -2.54 13.18
CA ILE A 114 -1.79 -1.93 11.83
C ILE A 114 -0.43 -2.21 11.19
N GLY A 115 0.67 -2.07 11.95
CA GLY A 115 2.02 -2.39 11.48
C GLY A 115 2.15 -3.84 11.00
N LEU A 116 1.58 -4.81 11.74
CA LEU A 116 1.60 -6.23 11.38
C LEU A 116 0.71 -6.54 10.16
N VAL A 117 -0.45 -5.88 10.01
CA VAL A 117 -1.26 -5.98 8.79
C VAL A 117 -0.49 -5.41 7.60
N THR A 118 0.16 -4.26 7.77
CA THR A 118 1.02 -3.65 6.75
C THR A 118 2.16 -4.58 6.37
N PHE A 119 2.82 -5.19 7.35
CA PHE A 119 3.90 -6.16 7.15
C PHE A 119 3.46 -7.32 6.24
N CYS A 120 2.32 -7.95 6.55
CA CYS A 120 1.81 -9.06 5.76
C CYS A 120 1.44 -8.62 4.32
N ASN A 121 0.85 -7.43 4.15
CA ASN A 121 0.56 -6.88 2.84
C ASN A 121 1.86 -6.57 2.05
N TYR A 122 2.89 -6.09 2.74
CA TYR A 122 4.17 -5.74 2.12
C TYR A 122 4.98 -6.96 1.69
N VAL A 123 4.86 -8.09 2.39
CA VAL A 123 5.40 -9.38 1.91
C VAL A 123 4.86 -9.69 0.51
N PHE A 124 3.56 -9.48 0.26
CA PHE A 124 2.99 -9.67 -1.06
C PHE A 124 3.54 -8.67 -2.08
N THR A 125 3.75 -7.41 -1.68
CA THR A 125 4.34 -6.36 -2.54
C THR A 125 5.65 -6.83 -3.17
N LEU A 126 6.51 -7.45 -2.39
CA LEU A 126 7.80 -7.97 -2.85
C LEU A 126 7.65 -9.28 -3.62
N SER A 127 6.65 -10.09 -3.25
CA SER A 127 6.40 -11.39 -3.88
C SER A 127 5.77 -11.28 -5.28
N VAL A 128 5.10 -10.16 -5.60
CA VAL A 128 4.41 -9.96 -6.89
C VAL A 128 5.34 -10.07 -8.10
N TYR A 129 6.63 -9.81 -7.91
CA TYR A 129 7.64 -9.90 -8.96
C TYR A 129 7.93 -11.35 -9.40
N TYR A 130 7.65 -12.34 -8.56
CA TYR A 130 7.93 -13.76 -8.81
C TYR A 130 6.79 -14.46 -9.58
N PHE A 131 5.61 -13.85 -9.71
CA PHE A 131 4.49 -14.42 -10.46
C PHE A 131 4.75 -14.47 -11.96
N THR A 132 5.36 -13.44 -12.55
CA THR A 132 5.69 -13.43 -13.96
C THR A 132 6.73 -14.51 -14.33
N PRO A 133 7.86 -14.63 -13.61
CA PRO A 133 8.80 -15.75 -13.80
C PRO A 133 8.15 -17.12 -13.60
N TYR A 134 7.25 -17.29 -12.63
CA TYR A 134 6.49 -18.53 -12.46
C TYR A 134 5.71 -18.89 -13.75
N GLY A 135 4.97 -17.93 -14.31
CA GLY A 135 4.20 -18.14 -15.53
C GLY A 135 5.07 -18.48 -16.74
N THR A 136 6.20 -17.77 -16.91
CA THR A 136 7.09 -18.00 -18.07
C THR A 136 7.91 -19.28 -17.93
N SER A 137 8.34 -19.65 -16.72
CA SER A 137 9.23 -20.80 -16.53
C SER A 137 8.48 -22.12 -16.38
N LEU A 138 7.23 -22.10 -15.87
CA LEU A 138 6.53 -23.34 -15.48
C LEU A 138 5.21 -23.56 -16.24
N LEU A 139 4.55 -22.50 -16.72
CA LEU A 139 3.26 -22.59 -17.42
C LEU A 139 3.39 -22.36 -18.93
N GLY A 140 4.60 -22.29 -19.48
CA GLY A 140 4.82 -22.06 -20.93
C GLY A 140 4.39 -20.66 -21.42
N MET A 141 4.13 -19.72 -20.51
CA MET A 141 3.76 -18.35 -20.90
C MET A 141 4.89 -17.68 -21.70
N SER A 142 4.57 -17.15 -22.89
CA SER A 142 5.56 -16.46 -23.70
C SER A 142 6.11 -15.20 -22.99
N VAL A 143 7.35 -14.82 -23.32
CA VAL A 143 7.99 -13.60 -22.79
C VAL A 143 7.13 -12.37 -23.12
N THR A 144 6.52 -12.34 -24.32
CA THR A 144 5.61 -11.27 -24.75
C THR A 144 4.37 -11.22 -23.85
N ALA A 145 3.76 -12.36 -23.53
CA ALA A 145 2.61 -12.42 -22.61
C ALA A 145 3.00 -11.95 -21.19
N GLY A 146 4.20 -12.30 -20.72
CA GLY A 146 4.77 -11.79 -19.48
C GLY A 146 4.93 -10.27 -19.45
N ALA A 147 5.42 -9.70 -20.55
CA ALA A 147 5.54 -8.24 -20.70
C ALA A 147 4.17 -7.55 -20.71
N VAL A 148 3.19 -8.13 -21.43
CA VAL A 148 1.79 -7.62 -21.43
C VAL A 148 1.19 -7.69 -20.02
N LEU A 149 1.40 -8.78 -19.28
CA LEU A 149 0.94 -8.91 -17.89
C LEU A 149 1.58 -7.85 -16.99
N ALA A 150 2.87 -7.58 -17.15
CA ALA A 150 3.57 -6.54 -16.42
C ALA A 150 3.03 -5.14 -16.73
N ALA A 151 2.65 -4.88 -17.98
CA ALA A 151 1.99 -3.63 -18.39
C ALA A 151 0.57 -3.54 -17.83
N ALA A 152 -0.22 -4.61 -17.90
CA ALA A 152 -1.60 -4.66 -17.42
C ALA A 152 -1.71 -4.30 -15.92
N LYS A 153 -0.76 -4.75 -15.09
CA LYS A 153 -0.68 -4.38 -13.65
C LYS A 153 -0.74 -2.88 -13.42
N ARG A 154 -0.09 -2.08 -14.26
CA ARG A 154 -0.03 -0.62 -14.09
C ARG A 154 -1.39 0.05 -14.30
N TYR A 155 -2.23 -0.49 -15.18
CA TYR A 155 -3.57 0.03 -15.42
C TYR A 155 -4.58 -0.47 -14.37
N VAL A 156 -4.37 -1.65 -13.82
CA VAL A 156 -5.20 -2.18 -12.72
C VAL A 156 -5.00 -1.37 -11.43
N THR A 157 -3.79 -0.91 -11.13
CA THR A 157 -3.46 -0.21 -9.87
C THR A 157 -4.35 1.00 -9.58
N PRO A 158 -4.52 2.03 -10.46
CA PRO A 158 -5.36 3.17 -10.14
C PRO A 158 -6.83 2.80 -9.97
N VAL A 159 -7.33 1.86 -10.78
CA VAL A 159 -8.72 1.38 -10.69
C VAL A 159 -8.96 0.67 -9.37
N SER A 160 -8.03 -0.18 -8.94
CA SER A 160 -8.13 -0.91 -7.67
C SER A 160 -8.06 0.02 -6.47
N ASN A 161 -7.14 0.98 -6.47
CA ASN A 161 -6.94 1.89 -5.36
C ASN A 161 -8.16 2.80 -5.16
N VAL A 162 -8.66 3.42 -6.24
CA VAL A 162 -9.85 4.26 -6.19
C VAL A 162 -11.09 3.42 -5.86
N GLY A 163 -11.29 2.31 -6.57
CA GLY A 163 -12.40 1.39 -6.33
C GLY A 163 -12.39 0.82 -4.90
N GLY A 164 -11.19 0.50 -4.38
CA GLY A 164 -11.00 0.06 -3.01
C GLY A 164 -11.46 1.08 -1.97
N GLY A 165 -11.17 2.37 -2.19
CA GLY A 165 -11.65 3.46 -1.33
C GLY A 165 -13.18 3.51 -1.26
N TYR A 166 -13.86 3.49 -2.42
CA TYR A 166 -15.33 3.48 -2.48
C TYR A 166 -15.94 2.22 -1.86
N LEU A 167 -15.34 1.04 -2.11
CA LEU A 167 -15.79 -0.21 -1.50
C LEU A 167 -15.61 -0.19 0.02
N ALA A 168 -14.54 0.42 0.53
CA ALA A 168 -14.29 0.55 1.96
C ALA A 168 -15.33 1.42 2.65
N ASP A 169 -15.73 2.55 2.01
CA ASP A 169 -16.78 3.41 2.55
C ASP A 169 -18.12 2.69 2.61
N LYS A 170 -18.41 1.81 1.65
CA LYS A 170 -19.65 1.03 1.61
C LYS A 170 -19.65 -0.17 2.57
N PHE A 171 -18.58 -0.97 2.57
CA PHE A 171 -18.52 -2.25 3.29
C PHE A 171 -17.80 -2.18 4.63
N GLY A 172 -17.02 -1.13 4.85
CA GLY A 172 -16.11 -0.97 6.01
C GLY A 172 -14.69 -1.44 5.70
N THR A 173 -13.71 -0.65 6.12
CA THR A 173 -12.28 -0.87 5.89
C THR A 173 -11.83 -2.26 6.34
N SER A 174 -12.09 -2.62 7.60
CA SER A 174 -11.65 -3.90 8.19
C SER A 174 -12.29 -5.12 7.54
N ARG A 175 -13.55 -5.02 7.07
CA ARG A 175 -14.21 -6.16 6.39
C ARG A 175 -13.64 -6.37 5.01
N LEU A 176 -13.42 -5.28 4.28
CA LEU A 176 -12.85 -5.36 2.93
C LEU A 176 -11.41 -5.86 2.96
N LEU A 177 -10.59 -5.43 3.95
CA LEU A 177 -9.26 -5.96 4.17
C LEU A 177 -9.25 -7.47 4.40
N LEU A 178 -10.18 -7.97 5.26
CA LEU A 178 -10.27 -9.40 5.51
C LEU A 178 -10.61 -10.19 4.23
N ILE A 179 -11.61 -9.72 3.48
CA ILE A 179 -12.00 -10.33 2.20
C ILE A 179 -10.80 -10.33 1.24
N SER A 180 -10.09 -9.21 1.13
CA SER A 180 -8.94 -9.07 0.25
C SER A 180 -7.83 -10.06 0.59
N PHE A 181 -7.43 -10.18 1.87
CA PHE A 181 -6.42 -11.15 2.28
C PHE A 181 -6.83 -12.59 1.98
N LEU A 182 -8.11 -12.93 2.22
CA LEU A 182 -8.62 -14.28 1.91
C LEU A 182 -8.64 -14.56 0.41
N VAL A 183 -9.10 -13.60 -0.42
CA VAL A 183 -9.09 -13.76 -1.87
C VAL A 183 -7.66 -13.93 -2.40
N MET A 184 -6.71 -13.15 -1.89
CA MET A 184 -5.30 -13.27 -2.26
C MET A 184 -4.72 -14.63 -1.85
N ALA A 185 -5.02 -15.13 -0.65
CA ALA A 185 -4.54 -16.43 -0.19
C ALA A 185 -5.14 -17.57 -1.02
N ILE A 186 -6.46 -17.57 -1.23
CA ILE A 186 -7.17 -18.58 -2.04
C ILE A 186 -6.69 -18.54 -3.49
N GLY A 187 -6.55 -17.34 -4.08
CA GLY A 187 -6.05 -17.18 -5.45
C GLY A 187 -4.62 -17.68 -5.60
N THR A 188 -3.72 -17.37 -4.65
CA THR A 188 -2.34 -17.89 -4.67
C THR A 188 -2.32 -19.41 -4.53
N ALA A 189 -3.17 -19.99 -3.67
CA ALA A 189 -3.32 -21.43 -3.55
C ALA A 189 -3.87 -22.06 -4.85
N ALA A 190 -4.85 -21.42 -5.48
CA ALA A 190 -5.38 -21.87 -6.76
C ALA A 190 -4.31 -21.90 -7.86
N ILE A 191 -3.42 -20.89 -7.93
CA ILE A 191 -2.29 -20.88 -8.85
C ILE A 191 -1.36 -22.08 -8.62
N LEU A 192 -1.10 -22.46 -7.37
CA LEU A 192 -0.26 -23.63 -7.06
C LEU A 192 -0.88 -24.97 -7.47
N LEU A 193 -2.20 -25.02 -7.59
CA LEU A 193 -2.94 -26.21 -7.98
C LEU A 193 -3.17 -26.31 -9.49
N LEU A 194 -2.80 -25.28 -10.28
CA LEU A 194 -2.95 -25.32 -11.73
C LEU A 194 -2.05 -26.41 -12.33
N PRO A 195 -2.55 -27.15 -13.35
CA PRO A 195 -1.72 -28.01 -14.16
C PRO A 195 -0.61 -27.22 -14.86
N LEU A 196 0.60 -27.77 -14.89
CA LEU A 196 1.77 -27.12 -15.48
C LEU A 196 1.79 -27.34 -17.00
N ASN A 197 0.89 -26.65 -17.70
CA ASN A 197 0.75 -26.70 -19.14
C ASN A 197 0.31 -25.34 -19.70
N ASP A 198 0.45 -25.16 -21.00
CA ASP A 198 0.14 -23.91 -21.69
C ASP A 198 -1.33 -23.50 -21.56
N SER A 199 -2.25 -24.49 -21.45
CA SER A 199 -3.68 -24.23 -21.30
C SER A 199 -4.01 -23.52 -19.97
N SER A 200 -3.17 -23.66 -18.95
CA SER A 200 -3.31 -23.02 -17.64
C SER A 200 -2.91 -21.53 -17.65
N THR A 201 -2.21 -21.06 -18.67
CA THR A 201 -1.71 -19.68 -18.75
C THR A 201 -2.83 -18.64 -18.65
N ILE A 202 -3.96 -18.86 -19.32
CA ILE A 202 -5.09 -17.92 -19.30
C ILE A 202 -5.70 -17.85 -17.89
N VAL A 203 -5.91 -19.01 -17.26
CA VAL A 203 -6.46 -19.10 -15.89
C VAL A 203 -5.50 -18.43 -14.91
N PHE A 204 -4.20 -18.69 -15.02
CA PHE A 204 -3.16 -18.05 -14.24
C PHE A 204 -3.22 -16.51 -14.34
N VAL A 205 -3.31 -15.97 -15.56
CA VAL A 205 -3.36 -14.51 -15.80
C VAL A 205 -4.61 -13.92 -15.14
N ILE A 206 -5.78 -14.55 -15.31
CA ILE A 206 -7.04 -14.06 -14.73
C ILE A 206 -6.95 -14.08 -13.20
N VAL A 207 -6.55 -15.20 -12.60
CA VAL A 207 -6.44 -15.34 -11.14
C VAL A 207 -5.41 -14.35 -10.59
N PHE A 208 -4.27 -14.21 -11.26
CA PHE A 208 -3.24 -13.25 -10.85
C PHE A 208 -3.73 -11.79 -10.90
N LEU A 209 -4.48 -11.39 -11.93
CA LEU A 209 -5.05 -10.03 -12.01
C LEU A 209 -6.09 -9.78 -10.91
N ILE A 210 -6.88 -10.80 -10.54
CA ILE A 210 -7.80 -10.72 -9.39
C ILE A 210 -7.01 -10.53 -8.09
N ILE A 211 -5.99 -11.35 -7.85
CA ILE A 211 -5.11 -11.21 -6.68
C ILE A 211 -4.49 -9.82 -6.65
N TYR A 212 -3.98 -9.35 -7.78
CA TYR A 212 -3.32 -8.06 -7.90
C TYR A 212 -4.29 -6.88 -7.68
N PHE A 213 -5.55 -7.02 -8.11
CA PHE A 213 -6.60 -6.06 -7.82
C PHE A 213 -6.82 -5.93 -6.30
N PHE A 214 -7.05 -7.04 -5.59
CA PHE A 214 -7.28 -7.03 -4.15
C PHE A 214 -6.05 -6.60 -3.34
N TYR A 215 -4.84 -6.91 -3.81
CA TYR A 215 -3.61 -6.40 -3.24
C TYR A 215 -3.56 -4.85 -3.25
N ASN A 216 -3.87 -4.25 -4.40
CA ASN A 216 -3.89 -2.78 -4.49
C ASN A 216 -5.02 -2.16 -3.67
N VAL A 217 -6.18 -2.83 -3.55
CA VAL A 217 -7.27 -2.41 -2.65
C VAL A 217 -6.77 -2.32 -1.20
N ASN A 218 -5.94 -3.24 -0.73
CA ASN A 218 -5.40 -3.22 0.63
C ASN A 218 -4.52 -2.00 0.93
N TYR A 219 -3.86 -1.46 -0.07
CA TYR A 219 -2.85 -0.43 0.13
C TYR A 219 -3.42 0.85 0.78
N PRO A 220 -4.46 1.51 0.22
CA PRO A 220 -5.08 2.65 0.88
C PRO A 220 -5.81 2.27 2.16
N LEU A 221 -6.38 1.05 2.25
CA LEU A 221 -7.16 0.62 3.41
C LEU A 221 -6.32 0.46 4.66
N THR A 222 -5.06 0.04 4.52
CA THR A 222 -4.14 -0.09 5.66
C THR A 222 -3.93 1.26 6.35
N TRP A 223 -3.87 2.35 5.60
CA TRP A 223 -3.76 3.70 6.15
C TRP A 223 -5.09 4.21 6.73
N ALA A 224 -6.20 3.85 6.12
CA ALA A 224 -7.53 4.17 6.62
C ALA A 224 -7.85 3.48 7.98
N MET A 225 -7.14 2.38 8.34
CA MET A 225 -7.23 1.77 9.68
C MET A 225 -6.83 2.74 10.79
N MET A 226 -5.97 3.73 10.53
CA MET A 226 -5.59 4.73 11.54
C MET A 226 -6.79 5.56 11.97
N ASP A 227 -7.71 5.88 11.05
CA ASP A 227 -8.94 6.60 11.35
C ASP A 227 -9.97 5.70 12.03
N GLU A 228 -10.10 4.47 11.58
CA GLU A 228 -10.96 3.46 12.19
C GLU A 228 -10.56 3.18 13.65
N GLY A 229 -9.26 3.27 13.96
CA GLY A 229 -8.68 3.16 15.30
C GLY A 229 -8.67 4.45 16.13
N ALA A 230 -9.26 5.53 15.61
CA ALA A 230 -9.29 6.85 16.25
C ALA A 230 -7.91 7.35 16.70
N ILE A 231 -6.86 7.13 15.90
CA ILE A 231 -5.52 7.63 16.18
C ILE A 231 -5.52 9.15 16.04
N PRO A 232 -5.13 9.92 17.09
CA PRO A 232 -5.19 11.37 17.06
C PRO A 232 -4.35 11.96 15.91
N GLU A 233 -4.88 12.98 15.23
CA GLU A 233 -4.21 13.64 14.09
C GLU A 233 -2.84 14.22 14.48
N ARG A 234 -2.73 14.77 15.69
CA ARG A 234 -1.48 15.31 16.25
C ARG A 234 -0.32 14.32 16.14
N VAL A 235 -0.54 13.05 16.45
CA VAL A 235 0.51 12.00 16.44
C VAL A 235 0.50 11.15 15.18
N SER A 236 -0.32 11.47 14.18
CA SER A 236 -0.51 10.65 12.99
C SER A 236 0.78 10.45 12.18
N GLY A 237 1.62 11.47 12.09
CA GLY A 237 2.92 11.37 11.41
C GLY A 237 3.87 10.39 12.13
N THR A 238 3.96 10.48 13.46
CA THR A 238 4.75 9.54 14.28
C THR A 238 4.20 8.12 14.20
N ALA A 239 2.87 7.98 14.27
CA ALA A 239 2.19 6.70 14.11
C ALA A 239 2.47 6.07 12.74
N ALA A 240 2.33 6.84 11.65
CA ALA A 240 2.65 6.39 10.30
C ALA A 240 4.13 6.00 10.15
N GLY A 241 5.06 6.73 10.80
CA GLY A 241 6.48 6.39 10.82
C GLY A 241 6.75 5.03 11.46
N ILE A 242 6.15 4.77 12.63
CA ILE A 242 6.31 3.49 13.34
C ILE A 242 5.64 2.34 12.57
N ILE A 243 4.42 2.55 12.07
CA ILE A 243 3.71 1.58 11.22
C ILE A 243 4.54 1.24 9.99
N SER A 244 5.12 2.24 9.31
CA SER A 244 5.98 2.03 8.14
C SER A 244 7.25 1.26 8.50
N THR A 245 7.86 1.55 9.64
CA THR A 245 9.07 0.85 10.10
C THR A 245 8.79 -0.64 10.28
N ILE A 246 7.69 -1.00 10.94
CA ILE A 246 7.28 -2.40 11.12
C ILE A 246 6.85 -2.99 9.77
N GLY A 247 6.02 -2.27 9.03
CA GLY A 247 5.40 -2.74 7.79
C GLY A 247 6.38 -3.03 6.66
N TYR A 248 7.50 -2.31 6.59
CA TYR A 248 8.51 -2.47 5.53
C TYR A 248 9.68 -3.37 5.90
N LEU A 249 9.71 -3.95 7.10
CA LEU A 249 10.70 -4.95 7.49
C LEU A 249 10.85 -6.13 6.49
N PRO A 250 9.79 -6.60 5.80
CA PRO A 250 9.91 -7.65 4.80
C PRO A 250 10.94 -7.35 3.70
N GLU A 251 11.22 -6.07 3.40
CA GLU A 251 12.21 -5.66 2.38
C GLU A 251 13.60 -6.23 2.66
N VAL A 252 13.92 -6.47 3.95
CA VAL A 252 15.22 -7.00 4.36
C VAL A 252 15.39 -8.48 3.99
N PHE A 253 14.32 -9.28 4.06
CA PHE A 253 14.47 -10.74 4.00
C PHE A 253 13.67 -11.44 2.90
N VAL A 254 12.56 -10.87 2.39
CA VAL A 254 11.68 -11.59 1.44
C VAL A 254 12.40 -11.92 0.14
N SER A 255 13.17 -10.99 -0.40
CA SER A 255 13.93 -11.25 -1.64
C SER A 255 15.03 -12.29 -1.43
N LEU A 256 15.71 -12.27 -0.27
CA LEU A 256 16.72 -13.28 0.09
C LEU A 256 16.06 -14.65 0.26
N LEU A 257 14.92 -14.70 0.95
CA LEU A 257 14.16 -15.94 1.14
C LEU A 257 13.67 -16.51 -0.20
N ALA A 258 13.14 -15.65 -1.08
CA ALA A 258 12.68 -16.05 -2.40
C ALA A 258 13.83 -16.63 -3.23
N GLY A 259 15.00 -15.97 -3.27
CA GLY A 259 16.20 -16.47 -3.93
C GLY A 259 16.64 -17.81 -3.35
N ALA A 260 16.77 -17.90 -2.03
CA ALA A 260 17.18 -19.14 -1.36
C ALA A 260 16.23 -20.32 -1.63
N LEU A 261 14.92 -20.09 -1.67
CA LEU A 261 13.93 -21.15 -1.93
C LEU A 261 13.85 -21.51 -3.43
N ILE A 262 13.82 -20.53 -4.33
CA ILE A 262 13.63 -20.76 -5.76
C ILE A 262 14.92 -21.26 -6.41
N ASP A 263 16.07 -20.67 -6.08
CA ASP A 263 17.36 -21.06 -6.65
C ASP A 263 17.91 -22.33 -5.99
N GLY A 264 17.65 -22.51 -4.67
CA GLY A 264 18.04 -23.71 -3.94
C GLY A 264 17.22 -24.96 -4.29
N HIS A 265 16.01 -24.79 -4.85
CA HIS A 265 15.13 -25.89 -5.26
C HIS A 265 14.60 -25.64 -6.66
N PRO A 266 15.40 -25.86 -7.72
CA PRO A 266 15.03 -25.53 -9.09
C PRO A 266 13.69 -26.13 -9.54
N GLY A 267 12.95 -25.36 -10.35
CA GLY A 267 11.67 -25.79 -10.92
C GLY A 267 10.48 -25.55 -9.99
N VAL A 268 9.54 -26.48 -10.00
CA VAL A 268 8.23 -26.33 -9.30
C VAL A 268 8.38 -26.30 -7.78
N ALA A 269 9.34 -27.02 -7.23
CA ALA A 269 9.49 -27.18 -5.78
C ALA A 269 9.81 -25.84 -5.09
N GLY A 270 10.74 -25.06 -5.61
CA GLY A 270 11.10 -23.75 -5.05
C GLY A 270 9.94 -22.76 -5.06
N TYR A 271 9.19 -22.70 -6.16
CA TYR A 271 7.99 -21.85 -6.24
C TYR A 271 6.88 -22.32 -5.30
N ARG A 272 6.68 -23.63 -5.14
CA ARG A 272 5.70 -24.16 -4.17
C ARG A 272 6.06 -23.77 -2.74
N MET A 273 7.34 -23.85 -2.37
CA MET A 273 7.80 -23.45 -1.04
C MET A 273 7.61 -21.94 -0.83
N PHE A 274 7.99 -21.12 -1.81
CA PHE A 274 7.88 -19.67 -1.72
C PHE A 274 6.41 -19.20 -1.70
N PHE A 275 5.57 -19.72 -2.57
CA PHE A 275 4.14 -19.38 -2.57
C PHE A 275 3.40 -19.96 -1.35
N GLY A 276 3.84 -21.12 -0.83
CA GLY A 276 3.38 -21.64 0.46
C GLY A 276 3.67 -20.68 1.61
N PHE A 277 4.88 -20.13 1.67
CA PHE A 277 5.24 -19.07 2.60
C PHE A 277 4.34 -17.83 2.40
N LEU A 278 4.12 -17.40 1.15
CA LEU A 278 3.26 -16.27 0.84
C LEU A 278 1.82 -16.49 1.32
N ILE A 279 1.24 -17.67 1.08
CA ILE A 279 -0.10 -18.04 1.57
C ILE A 279 -0.16 -17.97 3.10
N ALA A 280 0.85 -18.49 3.79
CA ALA A 280 0.93 -18.41 5.24
C ALA A 280 0.94 -16.96 5.74
N MET A 281 1.70 -16.07 5.09
CA MET A 281 1.73 -14.65 5.43
C MET A 281 0.39 -13.95 5.14
N LEU A 282 -0.30 -14.29 4.05
CA LEU A 282 -1.62 -13.74 3.73
C LEU A 282 -2.68 -14.18 4.74
N LEU A 283 -2.67 -15.45 5.15
CA LEU A 283 -3.55 -15.95 6.20
C LEU A 283 -3.24 -15.31 7.56
N LEU A 284 -1.97 -15.11 7.88
CA LEU A 284 -1.54 -14.37 9.07
C LEU A 284 -2.04 -12.92 9.04
N GLY A 285 -2.00 -12.26 7.88
CA GLY A 285 -2.59 -10.95 7.67
C GLY A 285 -4.10 -10.94 7.94
N ALA A 286 -4.82 -11.94 7.43
CA ALA A 286 -6.25 -12.12 7.73
C ALA A 286 -6.52 -12.28 9.24
N VAL A 287 -5.68 -13.04 9.95
CA VAL A 287 -5.77 -13.20 11.41
C VAL A 287 -5.55 -11.84 12.11
N PHE A 288 -4.55 -11.05 11.72
CA PHE A 288 -4.35 -9.72 12.31
C PHE A 288 -5.52 -8.77 12.03
N VAL A 289 -6.16 -8.85 10.87
CA VAL A 289 -7.39 -8.09 10.59
C VAL A 289 -8.54 -8.54 11.49
N VAL A 290 -8.69 -9.83 11.78
CA VAL A 290 -9.70 -10.33 12.77
C VAL A 290 -9.37 -9.82 14.18
N VAL A 291 -8.09 -9.84 14.57
CA VAL A 291 -7.64 -9.23 15.85
C VAL A 291 -7.99 -7.73 15.89
N TRP A 292 -7.77 -7.02 14.79
CA TRP A 292 -8.17 -5.63 14.65
C TRP A 292 -9.67 -5.41 14.83
N GLN A 293 -10.51 -6.20 14.17
CA GLN A 293 -11.98 -6.12 14.33
C GLN A 293 -12.42 -6.38 15.77
N ARG A 294 -11.77 -7.33 16.47
CA ARG A 294 -12.03 -7.58 17.90
C ARG A 294 -11.57 -6.40 18.77
N PHE A 295 -10.42 -5.82 18.45
CA PHE A 295 -9.91 -4.62 19.12
C PHE A 295 -10.90 -3.47 18.99
N LEU A 296 -11.38 -3.15 17.78
CA LEU A 296 -12.38 -2.10 17.55
C LEU A 296 -13.67 -2.33 18.34
N ARG A 297 -14.19 -3.54 18.33
CA ARG A 297 -15.41 -3.91 19.09
C ARG A 297 -15.23 -3.71 20.59
N LYS A 298 -14.08 -4.13 21.12
CA LYS A 298 -13.77 -4.02 22.57
C LYS A 298 -13.69 -2.56 23.02
N HIS A 299 -13.24 -1.65 22.17
CA HIS A 299 -13.08 -0.23 22.50
C HIS A 299 -14.24 0.64 21.98
N GLY A 300 -15.30 0.06 21.43
CA GLY A 300 -16.44 0.79 20.89
C GLY A 300 -16.09 1.66 19.66
N LEU A 301 -15.00 1.31 18.95
CA LEU A 301 -14.50 2.01 17.78
C LEU A 301 -15.07 1.40 16.49
N GLY A 302 -14.94 2.12 15.35
CA GLY A 302 -15.40 1.66 14.04
C GLY A 302 -16.44 2.60 13.42
N LYS A 303 -16.98 2.24 12.24
CA LYS A 303 -18.01 3.06 11.54
C LYS A 303 -19.19 3.37 12.49
N GLY A 304 -19.34 4.61 12.87
CA GLY A 304 -20.39 5.11 13.75
C GLY A 304 -19.89 5.70 15.08
N SER A 305 -18.62 5.45 15.49
CA SER A 305 -18.07 6.06 16.70
C SER A 305 -17.63 7.50 16.43
N ALA A 306 -17.04 7.80 15.30
CA ALA A 306 -16.65 9.17 14.92
C ALA A 306 -17.86 10.11 14.89
N ALA A 307 -18.95 9.68 14.23
CA ALA A 307 -20.19 10.46 14.20
C ALA A 307 -20.84 10.66 15.60
N LYS A 308 -20.68 9.68 16.50
CA LYS A 308 -21.17 9.83 17.89
C LYS A 308 -20.29 10.76 18.74
N THR A 309 -18.99 10.74 18.52
CA THR A 309 -18.04 11.60 19.24
C THR A 309 -18.20 13.07 18.82
N GLU A 310 -18.44 13.33 17.53
CA GLU A 310 -18.72 14.67 17.02
C GLU A 310 -20.11 15.17 17.44
N ALA A 311 -21.12 14.30 17.43
CA ALA A 311 -22.45 14.63 17.96
C ALA A 311 -22.42 14.94 19.47
N GLN A 312 -21.56 14.28 20.23
CA GLN A 312 -21.37 14.57 21.67
C GLN A 312 -20.50 15.81 21.89
N ALA A 313 -19.51 16.08 21.05
CA ALA A 313 -18.72 17.32 21.12
C ALA A 313 -19.52 18.56 20.69
N GLY A 314 -20.40 18.42 19.71
CA GLY A 314 -21.34 19.48 19.28
C GLY A 314 -22.56 19.67 20.20
N ALA A 315 -22.83 18.71 21.09
CA ALA A 315 -23.94 18.75 22.05
C ALA A 315 -23.53 19.26 23.46
N GLN A 316 -22.28 19.69 23.66
CA GLN A 316 -21.94 20.43 24.88
C GLN A 316 -22.46 21.87 24.70
N PRO A 317 -23.56 22.25 25.38
CA PRO A 317 -24.08 23.60 25.26
C PRO A 317 -23.10 24.58 25.90
N ALA A 318 -23.04 25.76 25.30
CA ALA A 318 -22.46 26.99 25.86
C ALA A 318 -23.12 27.34 27.23
N ALA A 319 -22.83 26.57 28.25
CA ALA A 319 -23.34 26.70 29.62
C ALA A 319 -22.26 27.24 30.57
N LYS A 320 -21.42 28.18 30.09
CA LYS A 320 -20.45 28.89 30.93
C LYS A 320 -20.45 30.41 30.80
N ASP A 321 -21.29 31.01 29.99
CA ASP A 321 -21.35 32.47 29.84
C ASP A 321 -22.66 33.09 30.41
N ALA A 322 -23.37 32.38 31.29
CA ALA A 322 -24.58 32.89 31.93
C ALA A 322 -24.43 32.98 33.47
N ALA A 323 -23.20 33.15 33.96
CA ALA A 323 -22.97 33.42 35.39
C ALA A 323 -21.72 34.29 35.59
N ALA A 324 -21.80 35.55 35.14
CA ALA A 324 -20.98 36.67 35.61
C ALA A 324 -21.74 37.99 35.42
#